data_99a47668d3f6b81dcdecf617a83e5a0b
#
_entry.id   99a47668d3f6b81dcdecf617a83e5a0b
#
_cell.length_a   1.000
_cell.length_b   1.000
_cell.length_c   1.000
_cell.angle_alpha   90.00
_cell.angle_beta   90.00
_cell.angle_gamma   90.00
#
_symmetry.space_group_name_H-M   'P 1'
#
loop_
_entity.id
_entity.type
_entity.pdbx_description
1 polymer ?
#
loop_
_entity_poly.entity_id
_entity_poly.type
_entity_poly.pdbx_seq_one_letter_code
_entity_poly.pdbx_strand_id
1 'polypeptide(L)'
;MANWATTHYVIEGDDKQLQHIYDTMKNVIDGCIKPDTTASDGWEGNVILALGGTWEESEYMRGFIYECEFYNGILSFVAEEAWGATDFRHALRRIIPDIKIFYMVEEPGLDVYATNDVTGKYFTERYYVDCCVNGEYYSEYFSDMDDVFKYLKDFSIENEDDITAFNENKEDEDDY
;
A
#
# COMPACT_ATOMS: atom_id res chain seq x y z
N MET A 1 13.93 1.97 15.65
CA MET A 1 14.09 1.30 14.35
C MET A 1 12.72 1.44 13.70
N ALA A 2 12.62 1.89 12.46
CA ALA A 2 11.32 1.94 11.80
C ALA A 2 10.89 0.50 11.45
N ASN A 3 9.61 0.19 11.65
CA ASN A 3 9.01 -0.99 11.07
C ASN A 3 8.66 -0.64 9.63
N TRP A 4 8.98 -1.52 8.71
CA TRP A 4 8.76 -1.32 7.30
C TRP A 4 7.58 -2.18 6.85
N ALA A 5 6.64 -1.52 6.20
CA ALA A 5 5.51 -2.16 5.55
C ALA A 5 5.79 -2.28 4.05
N THR A 6 5.38 -3.38 3.46
CA THR A 6 5.33 -3.51 2.01
C THR A 6 3.97 -3.05 1.53
N THR A 7 3.94 -2.07 0.62
CA THR A 7 2.72 -1.55 0.03
C THR A 7 2.71 -1.80 -1.47
N HIS A 8 1.67 -2.47 -1.93
CA HIS A 8 1.38 -2.66 -3.34
C HIS A 8 0.36 -1.63 -3.78
N TYR A 9 0.65 -0.92 -4.86
CA TYR A 9 -0.21 0.09 -5.44
C TYR A 9 -0.63 -0.27 -6.86
N VAL A 10 -1.88 0.06 -7.19
CA VAL A 10 -2.41 -0.01 -8.55
C VAL A 10 -3.14 1.30 -8.86
N ILE A 11 -2.80 1.92 -9.98
CA ILE A 11 -3.36 3.21 -10.40
C ILE A 11 -4.09 3.08 -11.73
N GLU A 12 -5.32 3.59 -11.77
CA GLU A 12 -6.11 3.79 -12.97
C GLU A 12 -6.21 5.28 -13.31
N GLY A 13 -6.23 5.61 -14.59
CA GLY A 13 -6.33 6.99 -15.06
C GLY A 13 -6.15 7.12 -16.56
N ASP A 14 -5.90 8.33 -17.03
CA ASP A 14 -5.55 8.57 -18.43
C ASP A 14 -4.16 8.01 -18.77
N ASP A 15 -4.04 7.28 -19.89
CA ASP A 15 -2.80 6.60 -20.29
C ASP A 15 -1.58 7.54 -20.33
N LYS A 16 -1.77 8.80 -20.73
CA LYS A 16 -0.65 9.76 -20.80
C LYS A 16 -0.22 10.23 -19.42
N GLN A 17 -1.18 10.40 -18.52
CA GLN A 17 -0.88 10.74 -17.13
C GLN A 17 -0.15 9.59 -16.45
N LEU A 18 -0.65 8.35 -16.61
CA LEU A 18 -0.03 7.16 -16.05
C LEU A 18 1.37 6.91 -16.62
N GLN A 19 1.56 7.10 -17.94
CA GLN A 19 2.89 7.01 -18.55
C GLN A 19 3.84 8.06 -17.99
N HIS A 20 3.37 9.30 -17.76
CA HIS A 20 4.19 10.34 -17.15
C HIS A 20 4.60 10.02 -15.72
N ILE A 21 3.66 9.50 -14.91
CA ILE A 21 3.97 9.04 -13.54
C ILE A 21 4.99 7.90 -13.58
N TYR A 22 4.77 6.90 -14.44
CA TYR A 22 5.68 5.77 -14.62
C TYR A 22 7.10 6.21 -14.99
N ASP A 23 7.23 7.06 -16.02
CA ASP A 23 8.53 7.55 -16.48
C ASP A 23 9.26 8.32 -15.37
N THR A 24 8.51 9.10 -14.59
CA THR A 24 9.05 9.84 -13.45
C THR A 24 9.53 8.88 -12.35
N MET A 25 8.72 7.90 -11.96
CA MET A 25 9.08 6.89 -10.98
C MET A 25 10.35 6.14 -11.41
N LYS A 26 10.39 5.66 -12.66
CA LYS A 26 11.55 4.96 -13.21
C LYS A 26 12.82 5.80 -13.12
N ASN A 27 12.74 7.07 -13.51
CA ASN A 27 13.90 7.97 -13.47
C ASN A 27 14.37 8.27 -12.03
N VAL A 28 13.45 8.29 -11.05
CA VAL A 28 13.80 8.46 -9.63
C VAL A 28 14.41 7.17 -9.06
N ILE A 29 13.85 6.01 -9.38
CA ILE A 29 14.40 4.69 -8.99
C ILE A 29 15.80 4.50 -9.55
N ASP A 30 16.02 4.86 -10.82
CA ASP A 30 17.29 4.71 -11.51
C ASP A 30 18.31 5.83 -11.13
N GLY A 31 17.93 6.76 -10.24
CA GLY A 31 18.77 7.89 -9.81
C GLY A 31 19.00 8.96 -10.89
N CYS A 32 18.26 8.91 -12.00
CA CYS A 32 18.38 9.87 -13.12
C CYS A 32 17.74 11.21 -12.78
N ILE A 33 16.69 11.22 -11.96
CA ILE A 33 16.01 12.42 -11.44
C ILE A 33 16.07 12.37 -9.92
N LYS A 34 16.64 13.41 -9.31
CA LYS A 34 16.83 13.46 -7.86
C LYS A 34 16.75 14.90 -7.36
N PRO A 35 15.51 15.47 -7.24
CA PRO A 35 15.33 16.84 -6.76
C PRO A 35 15.95 17.09 -5.39
N ASP A 36 15.76 16.19 -4.43
CA ASP A 36 16.55 16.15 -3.21
C ASP A 36 17.79 15.23 -3.41
N THR A 37 18.94 15.84 -3.63
CA THR A 37 20.19 15.13 -3.85
C THR A 37 20.73 14.43 -2.61
N THR A 38 20.17 14.69 -1.43
CA THR A 38 20.57 14.06 -0.16
C THR A 38 19.79 12.80 0.14
N ALA A 39 18.59 12.65 -0.44
CA ALA A 39 17.77 11.47 -0.28
C ALA A 39 18.36 10.26 -1.03
N SER A 40 17.93 9.05 -0.67
CA SER A 40 18.26 7.83 -1.41
C SER A 40 17.48 7.74 -2.72
N ASP A 41 17.97 6.93 -3.65
CA ASP A 41 17.26 6.64 -4.88
C ASP A 41 15.93 5.92 -4.56
N GLY A 42 14.91 6.14 -5.39
CA GLY A 42 13.57 5.58 -5.16
C GLY A 42 12.74 6.26 -4.07
N TRP A 43 13.26 7.26 -3.36
CA TRP A 43 12.49 7.95 -2.33
C TRP A 43 11.24 8.63 -2.90
N GLU A 44 10.09 8.34 -2.29
CA GLU A 44 8.77 8.85 -2.71
C GLU A 44 8.71 10.37 -2.79
N GLY A 45 9.38 11.08 -1.86
CA GLY A 45 9.45 12.53 -1.88
C GLY A 45 10.08 13.08 -3.16
N ASN A 46 11.07 12.39 -3.73
CA ASN A 46 11.64 12.79 -5.02
C ASN A 46 10.65 12.60 -6.19
N VAL A 47 9.78 11.60 -6.12
CA VAL A 47 8.71 11.43 -7.12
C VAL A 47 7.70 12.57 -7.02
N ILE A 48 7.26 12.91 -5.81
CA ILE A 48 6.34 14.04 -5.56
C ILE A 48 6.93 15.35 -6.09
N LEU A 49 8.18 15.64 -5.77
CA LEU A 49 8.86 16.86 -6.26
C LEU A 49 9.01 16.88 -7.79
N ALA A 50 9.37 15.75 -8.39
CA ALA A 50 9.54 15.64 -9.83
C ALA A 50 8.23 15.78 -10.61
N LEU A 51 7.10 15.39 -10.00
CA LEU A 51 5.76 15.56 -10.54
C LEU A 51 5.17 16.96 -10.29
N GLY A 52 5.90 17.86 -9.62
CA GLY A 52 5.50 19.24 -9.39
C GLY A 52 4.84 19.48 -8.03
N GLY A 53 4.92 18.57 -7.11
CA GLY A 53 4.52 18.74 -5.72
C GLY A 53 5.48 19.66 -4.94
N THR A 54 5.14 19.95 -3.72
CA THR A 54 5.87 20.89 -2.85
C THR A 54 6.90 20.18 -1.96
N TRP A 55 7.89 20.95 -1.46
CA TRP A 55 8.83 20.46 -0.46
C TRP A 55 8.13 20.04 0.83
N GLU A 56 7.12 20.76 1.24
CA GLU A 56 6.31 20.45 2.44
C GLU A 56 5.64 19.09 2.30
N GLU A 57 5.06 18.79 1.15
CA GLU A 57 4.47 17.46 0.88
C GLU A 57 5.52 16.35 0.87
N SER A 58 6.68 16.62 0.27
CA SER A 58 7.75 15.61 0.18
C SER A 58 8.37 15.25 1.53
N GLU A 59 8.47 16.19 2.46
CA GLU A 59 9.04 15.96 3.80
C GLU A 59 8.28 14.92 4.63
N TYR A 60 7.00 14.71 4.34
CA TYR A 60 6.18 13.70 5.01
C TYR A 60 6.32 12.31 4.40
N MET A 61 6.92 12.18 3.21
CA MET A 61 7.08 10.89 2.56
C MET A 61 8.08 10.01 3.29
N ARG A 62 7.69 8.78 3.61
CA ARG A 62 8.44 7.87 4.46
C ARG A 62 8.75 6.53 3.78
N GLY A 63 8.61 6.49 2.47
CA GLY A 63 8.74 5.29 1.69
C GLY A 63 9.73 5.40 0.53
N PHE A 64 10.04 4.23 -0.02
CA PHE A 64 10.90 4.05 -1.18
C PHE A 64 10.21 3.12 -2.17
N ILE A 65 10.13 3.55 -3.42
CA ILE A 65 9.61 2.74 -4.52
C ILE A 65 10.75 1.91 -5.09
N TYR A 66 10.53 0.61 -5.22
CA TYR A 66 11.54 -0.33 -5.76
C TYR A 66 11.23 -0.79 -7.16
N GLU A 67 9.96 -1.06 -7.43
CA GLU A 67 9.50 -1.61 -8.69
C GLU A 67 8.29 -0.84 -9.18
N CYS A 68 8.23 -0.56 -10.49
CA CYS A 68 7.05 -0.03 -11.12
C CYS A 68 6.90 -0.59 -12.53
N GLU A 69 5.67 -0.83 -12.92
CA GLU A 69 5.29 -1.35 -14.23
C GLU A 69 4.08 -0.59 -14.78
N PHE A 70 4.12 -0.26 -16.06
CA PHE A 70 2.98 0.29 -16.78
C PHE A 70 2.60 -0.67 -17.91
N TYR A 71 1.42 -1.29 -17.77
CA TYR A 71 0.95 -2.28 -18.73
C TYR A 71 -0.57 -2.21 -18.91
N ASN A 72 -1.04 -2.24 -20.15
CA ASN A 72 -2.47 -2.23 -20.51
C ASN A 72 -3.29 -1.08 -19.87
N GLY A 73 -2.69 0.13 -19.75
CA GLY A 73 -3.39 1.28 -19.17
C GLY A 73 -3.49 1.25 -17.63
N ILE A 74 -2.69 0.41 -16.98
CA ILE A 74 -2.62 0.31 -15.53
C ILE A 74 -1.17 0.52 -15.11
N LEU A 75 -0.97 1.39 -14.12
CA LEU A 75 0.31 1.55 -13.46
C LEU A 75 0.29 0.80 -12.12
N SER A 76 1.25 -0.09 -11.92
CA SER A 76 1.46 -0.75 -10.64
C SER A 76 2.87 -0.50 -10.11
N PHE A 77 3.01 -0.45 -8.80
CA PHE A 77 4.32 -0.32 -8.16
C PHE A 77 4.30 -0.89 -6.73
N VAL A 78 5.50 -1.15 -6.22
CA VAL A 78 5.73 -1.62 -4.86
C VAL A 78 6.61 -0.61 -4.14
N ALA A 79 6.20 -0.26 -2.92
CA ALA A 79 6.95 0.60 -2.02
C ALA A 79 7.17 -0.08 -0.66
N GLU A 80 8.26 0.27 0.02
CA GLU A 80 8.40 0.04 1.44
C GLU A 80 8.21 1.35 2.18
N GLU A 81 7.23 1.38 3.08
CA GLU A 81 6.80 2.57 3.79
C GLU A 81 6.94 2.36 5.30
N ALA A 82 7.59 3.32 5.98
CA ALA A 82 7.79 3.22 7.42
C ALA A 82 6.45 3.32 8.16
N TRP A 83 6.19 2.35 9.05
CA TRP A 83 4.98 2.24 9.88
C TRP A 83 3.67 2.12 9.10
N GLY A 84 3.70 1.61 7.86
CA GLY A 84 2.52 1.48 7.02
C GLY A 84 1.92 2.82 6.58
N ALA A 85 2.74 3.88 6.56
CA ALA A 85 2.30 5.20 6.14
C ALA A 85 2.05 5.23 4.63
N THR A 86 0.80 5.36 4.21
CA THR A 86 0.39 5.39 2.81
C THR A 86 0.13 6.82 2.29
N ASP A 87 0.80 7.82 2.87
CA ASP A 87 0.60 9.24 2.55
C ASP A 87 0.96 9.60 1.12
N PHE A 88 1.83 8.80 0.47
CA PHE A 88 2.21 8.99 -0.92
C PHE A 88 1.01 9.06 -1.86
N ARG A 89 0.00 8.18 -1.69
CA ARG A 89 -1.23 8.17 -2.49
C ARG A 89 -1.99 9.48 -2.41
N HIS A 90 -2.07 10.09 -1.23
CA HIS A 90 -2.77 11.37 -1.04
C HIS A 90 -2.02 12.53 -1.70
N ALA A 91 -0.69 12.57 -1.57
CA ALA A 91 0.13 13.56 -2.25
C ALA A 91 0.03 13.44 -3.78
N LEU A 92 0.08 12.21 -4.30
CA LEU A 92 -0.03 11.96 -5.72
C LEU A 92 -1.41 12.38 -6.27
N ARG A 93 -2.50 12.10 -5.57
CA ARG A 93 -3.86 12.53 -5.96
C ARG A 93 -4.04 14.05 -5.94
N ARG A 94 -3.37 14.77 -5.03
CA ARG A 94 -3.41 16.25 -5.03
C ARG A 94 -2.74 16.84 -6.27
N ILE A 95 -1.66 16.21 -6.74
CA ILE A 95 -0.93 16.65 -7.95
C ILE A 95 -1.70 16.25 -9.22
N ILE A 96 -2.27 15.04 -9.22
CA ILE A 96 -2.97 14.45 -10.37
C ILE A 96 -4.35 13.94 -9.90
N PRO A 97 -5.38 14.80 -9.85
CA PRO A 97 -6.63 14.49 -9.17
C PRO A 97 -7.53 13.46 -9.87
N ASP A 98 -7.34 13.22 -11.19
CA ASP A 98 -8.22 12.35 -11.98
C ASP A 98 -7.78 10.88 -12.00
N ILE A 99 -6.88 10.48 -11.09
CA ILE A 99 -6.44 9.10 -10.94
C ILE A 99 -7.18 8.41 -9.79
N LYS A 100 -7.34 7.09 -9.93
CA LYS A 100 -7.81 6.21 -8.85
C LYS A 100 -6.64 5.36 -8.37
N ILE A 101 -6.39 5.39 -7.07
CA ILE A 101 -5.29 4.66 -6.47
C ILE A 101 -5.88 3.57 -5.57
N PHE A 102 -5.54 2.33 -5.87
CA PHE A 102 -5.80 1.17 -5.03
C PHE A 102 -4.50 0.76 -4.36
N TYR A 103 -4.58 0.32 -3.13
CA TYR A 103 -3.41 -0.17 -2.40
C TYR A 103 -3.75 -1.38 -1.53
N MET A 104 -2.74 -2.15 -1.22
CA MET A 104 -2.71 -3.13 -0.14
C MET A 104 -1.39 -2.95 0.60
N VAL A 105 -1.47 -2.77 1.91
CA VAL A 105 -0.31 -2.61 2.80
C VAL A 105 -0.25 -3.75 3.80
N GLU A 106 0.95 -4.30 4.00
CA GLU A 106 1.22 -5.34 4.98
C GLU A 106 2.46 -4.97 5.83
N GLU A 107 2.29 -4.97 7.15
CA GLU A 107 3.37 -4.81 8.13
C GLU A 107 3.16 -5.80 9.29
N PRO A 108 3.79 -6.98 9.23
CA PRO A 108 3.54 -8.05 10.21
C PRO A 108 3.95 -7.70 11.63
N GLY A 109 4.94 -6.81 11.81
CA GLY A 109 5.44 -6.43 13.14
C GLY A 109 4.51 -5.49 13.92
N LEU A 110 3.52 -4.89 13.25
CA LEU A 110 2.50 -4.00 13.85
C LEU A 110 1.08 -4.51 13.60
N ASP A 111 0.94 -5.74 13.12
CA ASP A 111 -0.36 -6.36 12.79
C ASP A 111 -1.17 -5.52 11.79
N VAL A 112 -0.48 -4.88 10.83
CA VAL A 112 -1.12 -4.07 9.79
C VAL A 112 -1.32 -4.92 8.55
N TYR A 113 -2.57 -5.06 8.15
CA TYR A 113 -2.98 -5.56 6.85
C TYR A 113 -4.20 -4.79 6.39
N ALA A 114 -4.06 -3.92 5.37
CA ALA A 114 -5.12 -3.03 4.94
C ALA A 114 -5.15 -2.83 3.42
N THR A 115 -6.36 -2.63 2.88
CA THR A 115 -6.58 -2.29 1.48
C THR A 115 -7.80 -1.39 1.34
N ASN A 116 -7.79 -0.48 0.35
CA ASN A 116 -8.98 0.27 -0.06
C ASN A 116 -9.71 -0.38 -1.25
N ASP A 117 -9.26 -1.53 -1.74
CA ASP A 117 -9.95 -2.28 -2.80
C ASP A 117 -11.08 -3.14 -2.24
N VAL A 118 -12.16 -2.49 -1.81
CA VAL A 118 -13.34 -3.15 -1.22
C VAL A 118 -14.00 -4.18 -2.14
N THR A 119 -13.76 -4.09 -3.44
CA THR A 119 -14.32 -5.02 -4.43
C THR A 119 -13.43 -6.23 -4.71
N GLY A 120 -12.17 -6.19 -4.27
CA GLY A 120 -11.19 -7.22 -4.61
C GLY A 120 -10.84 -7.26 -6.09
N LYS A 121 -10.87 -6.09 -6.76
CA LYS A 121 -10.57 -5.99 -8.20
C LYS A 121 -9.12 -6.30 -8.52
N TYR A 122 -8.22 -5.83 -7.69
CA TYR A 122 -6.78 -5.98 -7.81
C TYR A 122 -6.20 -6.83 -6.69
N PHE A 123 -6.73 -6.68 -5.47
CA PHE A 123 -6.29 -7.36 -4.25
C PHE A 123 -7.42 -8.28 -3.77
N THR A 124 -7.42 -9.51 -4.26
CA THR A 124 -8.49 -10.49 -3.98
C THR A 124 -8.51 -10.95 -2.54
N GLU A 125 -7.34 -11.04 -1.90
CA GLU A 125 -7.19 -11.41 -0.51
C GLU A 125 -7.30 -10.15 0.35
N ARG A 126 -8.51 -9.94 0.90
CA ARG A 126 -8.87 -8.71 1.63
C ARG A 126 -8.76 -8.84 3.14
N TYR A 127 -8.61 -10.05 3.62
CA TYR A 127 -8.56 -10.36 5.04
C TYR A 127 -7.34 -11.22 5.35
N TYR A 128 -6.69 -10.91 6.44
CA TYR A 128 -5.60 -11.69 6.98
C TYR A 128 -5.94 -12.07 8.41
N VAL A 129 -5.80 -13.33 8.74
CA VAL A 129 -5.97 -13.86 10.09
C VAL A 129 -4.64 -14.38 10.57
N ASP A 130 -4.20 -13.90 11.72
CA ASP A 130 -3.07 -14.45 12.47
C ASP A 130 -3.57 -14.79 13.88
N CYS A 131 -3.44 -16.04 14.27
CA CYS A 131 -3.95 -16.51 15.55
C CYS A 131 -3.02 -17.54 16.19
N CYS A 132 -3.05 -17.59 17.51
CA CYS A 132 -2.32 -18.58 18.30
C CYS A 132 -3.31 -19.51 19.01
N VAL A 133 -3.30 -20.79 18.66
CA VAL A 133 -4.20 -21.79 19.25
C VAL A 133 -3.37 -22.87 19.91
N ASN A 134 -3.55 -23.08 21.23
CA ASN A 134 -2.79 -24.03 22.02
C ASN A 134 -1.26 -23.88 21.95
N GLY A 135 -0.77 -22.65 21.68
CA GLY A 135 0.65 -22.34 21.55
C GLY A 135 1.23 -22.59 20.15
N GLU A 136 0.40 -22.91 19.18
CA GLU A 136 0.77 -23.00 17.75
C GLU A 136 0.21 -21.80 17.00
N TYR A 137 1.03 -21.22 16.12
CA TYR A 137 0.67 -20.04 15.31
C TYR A 137 0.15 -20.49 13.96
N TYR A 138 -0.96 -19.86 13.54
CA TYR A 138 -1.62 -20.09 12.26
C TYR A 138 -1.89 -18.75 11.61
N SER A 139 -1.56 -18.63 10.31
CA SER A 139 -1.85 -17.45 9.53
C SER A 139 -2.38 -17.83 8.16
N GLU A 140 -3.39 -17.11 7.67
CA GLU A 140 -4.03 -17.41 6.40
C GLU A 140 -4.69 -16.14 5.81
N TYR A 141 -4.78 -16.07 4.47
CA TYR A 141 -5.41 -14.97 3.74
C TYR A 141 -6.75 -15.41 3.18
N PHE A 142 -7.72 -14.48 3.16
CA PHE A 142 -9.08 -14.75 2.72
C PHE A 142 -9.63 -13.64 1.82
N SER A 143 -10.47 -14.05 0.86
CA SER A 143 -11.17 -13.14 -0.04
C SER A 143 -12.50 -12.64 0.53
N ASP A 144 -13.13 -13.38 1.44
CA ASP A 144 -14.40 -13.02 2.07
C ASP A 144 -14.45 -13.40 3.55
N MET A 145 -15.38 -12.75 4.25
CA MET A 145 -15.56 -12.90 5.69
C MET A 145 -16.18 -14.24 6.10
N ASP A 146 -16.98 -14.86 5.25
CA ASP A 146 -17.61 -16.15 5.57
C ASP A 146 -16.56 -17.25 5.68
N ASP A 147 -15.53 -17.21 4.82
CA ASP A 147 -14.39 -18.13 4.90
C ASP A 147 -13.52 -17.86 6.13
N VAL A 148 -13.35 -16.59 6.56
CA VAL A 148 -12.70 -16.24 7.83
C VAL A 148 -13.43 -16.90 9.00
N PHE A 149 -14.76 -16.70 9.11
CA PHE A 149 -15.55 -17.29 10.18
C PHE A 149 -15.50 -18.82 10.19
N LYS A 150 -15.50 -19.44 9.02
CA LYS A 150 -15.38 -20.89 8.90
C LYS A 150 -14.02 -21.38 9.40
N TYR A 151 -12.95 -20.71 9.00
CA TYR A 151 -11.57 -21.01 9.43
C TYR A 151 -11.44 -20.90 10.95
N LEU A 152 -11.88 -19.80 11.55
CA LEU A 152 -11.81 -19.59 12.99
C LEU A 152 -12.64 -20.62 13.77
N LYS A 153 -13.80 -21.03 13.25
CA LYS A 153 -14.64 -22.06 13.86
C LYS A 153 -13.99 -23.43 13.88
N ASP A 154 -13.20 -23.76 12.86
CA ASP A 154 -12.47 -25.04 12.80
C ASP A 154 -11.43 -25.16 13.92
N PHE A 155 -10.91 -24.04 14.44
CA PHE A 155 -10.03 -23.99 15.61
C PHE A 155 -10.78 -23.87 16.95
N SER A 156 -12.11 -23.83 16.96
CA SER A 156 -12.93 -23.55 18.15
C SER A 156 -12.57 -22.21 18.82
N ILE A 157 -12.15 -21.21 18.03
CA ILE A 157 -11.89 -19.86 18.52
C ILE A 157 -13.24 -19.20 18.78
N GLU A 158 -13.56 -18.94 20.05
CA GLU A 158 -14.82 -18.32 20.47
C GLU A 158 -14.63 -16.86 20.90
N ASN A 159 -13.38 -16.40 21.11
CA ASN A 159 -13.06 -15.05 21.57
C ASN A 159 -12.22 -14.31 20.55
N GLU A 160 -12.59 -13.08 20.27
CA GLU A 160 -11.82 -12.15 19.41
C GLU A 160 -10.40 -11.88 19.97
N ASP A 161 -10.21 -12.00 21.29
CA ASP A 161 -8.90 -11.84 21.95
C ASP A 161 -7.86 -12.91 21.54
N ASP A 162 -8.30 -14.03 20.95
CA ASP A 162 -7.41 -15.07 20.42
C ASP A 162 -6.92 -14.77 18.99
N ILE A 163 -7.40 -13.67 18.40
CA ILE A 163 -7.02 -13.18 17.06
C ILE A 163 -6.07 -12.01 17.24
N THR A 164 -4.83 -12.14 16.79
CA THR A 164 -3.79 -11.12 16.96
C THR A 164 -3.73 -10.11 15.82
N ALA A 165 -4.22 -10.47 14.63
CA ALA A 165 -4.35 -9.54 13.51
C ALA A 165 -5.65 -9.81 12.74
N PHE A 166 -6.46 -8.79 12.60
CA PHE A 166 -7.67 -8.84 11.80
C PHE A 166 -7.83 -7.55 11.02
N ASN A 167 -7.90 -7.65 9.70
CA ASN A 167 -8.11 -6.50 8.86
C ASN A 167 -9.60 -6.18 8.73
N GLU A 168 -10.03 -5.08 9.33
CA GLU A 168 -11.24 -4.40 8.89
C GLU A 168 -10.90 -3.52 7.69
N ASN A 169 -11.44 -3.86 6.52
CA ASN A 169 -11.47 -2.92 5.39
C ASN A 169 -12.30 -1.70 5.82
N LYS A 170 -11.62 -0.70 6.35
CA LYS A 170 -12.21 0.62 6.54
C LYS A 170 -12.14 1.32 5.20
N GLU A 171 -13.30 1.68 4.64
CA GLU A 171 -13.35 2.73 3.64
C GLU A 171 -12.66 3.94 4.28
N ASP A 172 -11.57 4.39 3.68
CA ASP A 172 -10.97 5.65 4.07
C ASP A 172 -12.00 6.74 3.83
N GLU A 173 -12.58 7.29 4.90
CA GLU A 173 -13.54 8.41 4.86
C GLU A 173 -12.93 9.65 4.17
N ASP A 174 -11.60 9.67 3.98
CA ASP A 174 -10.84 10.76 3.35
C ASP A 174 -10.74 10.65 1.82
N ASP A 175 -11.39 9.67 1.18
CA ASP A 175 -11.35 9.48 -0.28
C ASP A 175 -12.38 10.31 -1.07
N TYR A 176 -12.94 11.39 -0.45
CA TYR A 176 -13.85 12.34 -1.11
C TYR A 176 -13.28 13.75 -1.21
#